data_a279b6bde637d74ec7f57e896d9c481b
#
_entry.id   a279b6bde637d74ec7f57e896d9c481b
#
_cell.length_a   1.000
_cell.length_b   1.000
_cell.length_c   1.000
_cell.angle_alpha   90.00
_cell.angle_beta   90.00
_cell.angle_gamma   90.00
#
_symmetry.space_group_name_H-M   'P 1'
#
loop_
_entity.id
_entity.type
_entity.pdbx_description
1 polymer ?
#
loop_
_entity_poly.entity_id
_entity_poly.type
_entity_poly.pdbx_seq_one_letter_code
_entity_poly.pdbx_strand_id
1 'polypeptide(L)'
;VGSEMCIRDSHYTAQNPTLHRARIITETILEQFEEEQLDEVYIIYTNMVNSVTTEPQMLRLLPIVKERFITKDGQDLSMYQDPLVMTPSPKAVLDNIVPDFVMGYVYGALVESFCSEQNARMMAMEAANKNASAMIHDLSIQYNRVRQAMITQEITEVIAGAKAQKKKKKARKEVLNN
;
A
#
# COMPACT_ATOMS: atom_id res chain seq x y z
N VAL A 1 -31.37 14.66 0.77
CA VAL A 1 -30.47 14.36 1.87
C VAL A 1 -29.16 14.00 1.23
N GLY A 2 -28.36 14.83 1.11
CA GLY A 2 -27.55 14.22 0.34
C GLY A 2 -26.09 14.57 0.27
N SER A 3 -25.67 15.35 -0.62
CA SER A 3 -24.26 15.58 -0.94
C SER A 3 -23.47 16.22 0.21
N GLU A 4 -24.14 16.80 1.17
CA GLU A 4 -23.51 17.44 2.33
C GLU A 4 -22.91 16.43 3.32
N MET A 5 -23.41 15.20 3.37
CA MET A 5 -22.85 14.15 4.23
C MET A 5 -21.51 13.59 3.73
N CYS A 6 -21.16 13.84 2.49
CA CYS A 6 -19.92 13.33 1.91
C CYS A 6 -18.72 14.23 2.20
N ILE A 7 -18.92 15.41 2.76
CA ILE A 7 -17.87 16.40 2.97
C ILE A 7 -17.77 16.71 4.45
N ARG A 8 -16.90 16.01 5.14
CA ARG A 8 -16.51 16.37 6.49
C ARG A 8 -15.16 17.03 6.46
N ASP A 9 -15.11 18.17 7.08
CA ASP A 9 -13.96 19.07 7.05
C ASP A 9 -12.85 18.71 8.04
N SER A 10 -12.97 17.59 8.74
CA SER A 10 -11.96 17.12 9.68
C SER A 10 -10.90 16.28 8.93
N HIS A 11 -9.85 16.94 8.50
CA HIS A 11 -8.71 16.25 7.86
C HIS A 11 -7.72 15.75 8.91
N TYR A 12 -7.95 14.57 9.43
CA TYR A 12 -6.94 13.87 10.21
C TYR A 12 -6.06 13.07 9.27
N THR A 13 -4.81 13.46 9.13
CA THR A 13 -3.88 12.72 8.28
C THR A 13 -3.54 11.37 8.91
N ALA A 14 -3.78 10.29 8.17
CA ALA A 14 -3.44 8.92 8.57
C ALA A 14 -1.92 8.63 8.51
N GLN A 15 -1.11 9.60 8.11
CA GLN A 15 0.33 9.42 7.88
C GLN A 15 1.14 9.09 9.13
N ASN A 16 0.58 9.29 10.32
CA ASN A 16 1.22 8.91 11.58
C ASN A 16 0.12 8.58 12.60
N PRO A 17 -0.35 7.33 12.65
CA PRO A 17 -1.39 6.91 13.59
C PRO A 17 -0.84 6.97 15.01
N THR A 18 -1.33 7.92 15.80
CA THR A 18 -1.02 8.02 17.23
C THR A 18 -2.27 7.79 18.05
N LEU A 19 -2.09 7.24 19.25
CA LEU A 19 -3.19 7.03 20.19
C LEU A 19 -3.89 8.35 20.54
N HIS A 20 -3.14 9.43 20.62
CA HIS A 20 -3.68 10.78 20.88
C HIS A 20 -4.67 11.22 19.78
N ARG A 21 -4.33 10.99 18.52
CA ARG A 21 -5.27 11.28 17.40
C ARG A 21 -6.51 10.41 17.44
N ALA A 22 -6.35 9.11 17.71
CA ALA A 22 -7.48 8.22 17.87
C ALA A 22 -8.40 8.69 19.00
N ARG A 23 -7.84 9.16 20.12
CA ARG A 23 -8.61 9.72 21.24
C ARG A 23 -9.42 10.94 20.82
N ILE A 24 -8.81 11.92 20.18
CA ILE A 24 -9.51 13.14 19.71
C ILE A 24 -10.66 12.79 18.77
N ILE A 25 -10.42 11.89 17.82
CA ILE A 25 -11.47 11.43 16.88
C ILE A 25 -12.60 10.76 17.64
N THR A 26 -12.26 9.89 18.58
CA THR A 26 -13.25 9.13 19.37
C THR A 26 -14.07 10.05 20.26
N GLU A 27 -13.44 10.99 20.96
CA GLU A 27 -14.11 11.99 21.80
C GLU A 27 -15.11 12.79 20.98
N THR A 28 -14.71 13.29 19.81
CA THR A 28 -15.60 14.04 18.91
C THR A 28 -16.78 13.19 18.43
N ILE A 29 -16.55 11.92 18.10
CA ILE A 29 -17.63 11.02 17.63
C ILE A 29 -18.59 10.68 18.76
N LEU A 30 -18.08 10.40 19.95
CA LEU A 30 -18.91 10.06 21.11
C LEU A 30 -19.74 11.26 21.56
N GLU A 31 -19.17 12.49 21.58
CA GLU A 31 -19.88 13.71 21.90
C GLU A 31 -21.05 13.94 20.95
N GLN A 32 -20.82 13.83 19.64
CA GLN A 32 -21.88 13.97 18.63
C GLN A 32 -22.93 12.86 18.70
N PHE A 33 -22.54 11.66 19.12
CA PHE A 33 -23.47 10.55 19.28
C PHE A 33 -24.34 10.72 20.57
N GLU A 34 -23.74 11.21 21.65
CA GLU A 34 -24.45 11.51 22.91
C GLU A 34 -25.41 12.69 22.77
N GLU A 35 -25.07 13.67 21.92
CA GLU A 35 -25.94 14.82 21.58
C GLU A 35 -27.05 14.47 20.56
N GLU A 36 -27.21 13.18 20.22
CA GLU A 36 -28.20 12.70 19.23
C GLU A 36 -28.05 13.34 17.84
N GLN A 37 -26.86 13.83 17.51
CA GLN A 37 -26.57 14.36 16.17
C GLN A 37 -26.28 13.23 15.17
N LEU A 38 -25.88 12.05 15.67
CA LEU A 38 -25.55 10.86 14.88
C LEU A 38 -26.35 9.66 15.38
N ASP A 39 -27.03 8.96 14.46
CA ASP A 39 -27.77 7.72 14.76
C ASP A 39 -26.87 6.49 14.66
N GLU A 40 -25.98 6.47 13.67
CA GLU A 40 -25.07 5.35 13.43
C GLU A 40 -23.69 5.86 13.01
N VAL A 41 -22.65 5.18 13.48
CA VAL A 41 -21.26 5.47 13.14
C VAL A 41 -20.62 4.26 12.52
N TYR A 42 -20.06 4.43 11.33
CA TYR A 42 -19.32 3.42 10.60
C TYR A 42 -17.87 3.83 10.43
N ILE A 43 -16.96 2.87 10.56
CA ILE A 43 -15.57 3.04 10.22
C ILE A 43 -15.26 2.20 8.98
N ILE A 44 -14.67 2.84 7.97
CA ILE A 44 -14.21 2.18 6.76
C ILE A 44 -12.70 2.28 6.73
N TYR A 45 -12.04 1.15 6.63
CA TYR A 45 -10.58 1.07 6.66
C TYR A 45 -10.08 -0.07 5.77
N THR A 46 -8.81 -0.04 5.44
CA THR A 46 -8.17 -1.10 4.65
C THR A 46 -7.57 -2.14 5.59
N ASN A 47 -8.09 -3.35 5.54
CA ASN A 47 -7.60 -4.50 6.29
C ASN A 47 -6.56 -5.27 5.47
N MET A 48 -5.47 -5.66 6.10
CA MET A 48 -4.43 -6.49 5.49
C MET A 48 -4.70 -7.97 5.79
N VAL A 49 -5.29 -8.66 4.81
CA VAL A 49 -5.57 -10.11 4.92
C VAL A 49 -4.27 -10.91 4.89
N ASN A 50 -3.34 -10.51 4.03
CA ASN A 50 -1.99 -11.05 3.97
C ASN A 50 -1.03 -10.01 3.35
N SER A 51 0.26 -10.31 3.25
CA SER A 51 1.27 -9.39 2.72
C SER A 51 1.06 -8.92 1.27
N VAL A 52 0.16 -9.57 0.52
CA VAL A 52 -0.11 -9.27 -0.89
C VAL A 52 -1.51 -8.70 -1.09
N THR A 53 -2.47 -9.13 -0.26
CA THR A 53 -3.89 -8.83 -0.44
C THR A 53 -4.39 -7.92 0.67
N THR A 54 -4.94 -6.80 0.28
CA THR A 54 -5.63 -5.85 1.15
C THR A 54 -7.08 -5.73 0.72
N GLU A 55 -8.00 -5.67 1.68
CA GLU A 55 -9.42 -5.55 1.42
C GLU A 55 -10.02 -4.39 2.23
N PRO A 56 -10.90 -3.57 1.62
CA PRO A 56 -11.63 -2.56 2.37
C PRO A 56 -12.67 -3.24 3.27
N GLN A 57 -12.69 -2.87 4.54
CA GLN A 57 -13.68 -3.33 5.49
C GLN A 57 -14.48 -2.15 6.02
N MET A 58 -15.77 -2.39 6.19
CA MET A 58 -16.71 -1.47 6.83
C MET A 58 -17.22 -2.11 8.11
N LEU A 59 -17.09 -1.38 9.18
CA LEU A 59 -17.46 -1.83 10.51
C LEU A 59 -18.39 -0.81 11.16
N ARG A 60 -19.59 -1.21 11.63
CA ARG A 60 -20.42 -0.34 12.44
C ARG A 60 -19.82 -0.23 13.84
N LEU A 61 -19.45 0.98 14.21
CA LEU A 61 -18.81 1.27 15.49
C LEU A 61 -19.85 1.53 16.58
N LEU A 62 -20.85 2.34 16.26
CA LEU A 62 -21.96 2.70 17.13
C LEU A 62 -23.30 2.55 16.39
N PRO A 63 -24.39 2.17 17.07
CA PRO A 63 -24.44 1.61 18.42
C PRO A 63 -23.78 0.22 18.50
N ILE A 64 -23.27 -0.11 19.68
CA ILE A 64 -22.65 -1.43 19.92
C ILE A 64 -23.74 -2.50 19.98
N VAL A 65 -23.64 -3.51 19.12
CA VAL A 65 -24.62 -4.58 19.01
C VAL A 65 -24.13 -5.83 19.71
N LYS A 66 -24.99 -6.46 20.51
CA LYS A 66 -24.65 -7.64 21.30
C LYS A 66 -24.19 -8.84 20.46
N GLU A 67 -24.80 -9.01 19.28
CA GLU A 67 -24.49 -10.12 18.34
C GLU A 67 -23.03 -10.18 17.93
N ARG A 68 -22.30 -9.09 18.06
CA ARG A 68 -20.88 -9.00 17.75
C ARG A 68 -20.00 -9.73 18.76
N PHE A 69 -20.47 -9.86 19.99
CA PHE A 69 -19.74 -10.49 21.09
C PHE A 69 -20.15 -11.96 21.29
N ILE A 70 -21.16 -12.41 20.55
CA ILE A 70 -21.56 -13.81 20.57
C ILE A 70 -20.70 -14.55 19.54
N THR A 71 -19.73 -15.31 20.02
CA THR A 71 -18.88 -16.15 19.19
C THR A 71 -19.74 -17.20 18.50
N LYS A 72 -19.60 -17.36 17.18
CA LYS A 72 -20.33 -18.34 16.34
C LYS A 72 -20.04 -19.80 16.74
N ASP A 73 -19.06 -20.04 17.57
CA ASP A 73 -18.58 -21.37 17.94
C ASP A 73 -19.39 -22.06 19.06
N GLY A 74 -20.58 -21.58 19.39
CA GLY A 74 -21.46 -22.29 20.27
C GLY A 74 -20.86 -22.73 21.62
N GLN A 75 -19.74 -22.18 22.02
CA GLN A 75 -19.21 -22.38 23.35
C GLN A 75 -20.17 -21.73 24.32
N ASP A 76 -20.94 -22.59 24.97
CA ASP A 76 -21.85 -22.22 26.02
C ASP A 76 -21.10 -21.39 27.05
N LEU A 77 -21.28 -20.08 27.03
CA LEU A 77 -20.84 -19.17 28.09
C LEU A 77 -21.50 -19.52 29.43
N SER A 78 -22.42 -20.50 29.43
CA SER A 78 -23.03 -21.07 30.62
C SER A 78 -22.01 -21.76 31.55
N MET A 79 -20.83 -22.15 31.09
CA MET A 79 -19.74 -22.64 31.93
C MET A 79 -19.07 -21.56 32.80
N TYR A 80 -19.26 -20.29 32.49
CA TYR A 80 -18.75 -19.15 33.27
C TYR A 80 -19.87 -18.43 33.98
N GLN A 81 -20.73 -19.17 34.68
CA GLN A 81 -21.85 -18.63 35.48
C GLN A 81 -21.42 -18.15 36.87
N ASP A 82 -20.16 -17.79 37.05
CA ASP A 82 -19.82 -17.02 38.24
C ASP A 82 -20.49 -15.64 38.14
N PRO A 83 -21.27 -15.23 39.16
CA PRO A 83 -21.92 -13.94 39.13
C PRO A 83 -20.88 -12.84 39.05
N LEU A 84 -20.75 -12.23 37.87
CA LEU A 84 -19.83 -11.13 37.67
C LEU A 84 -20.26 -9.93 38.51
N VAL A 85 -19.61 -9.75 39.66
CA VAL A 85 -19.88 -8.63 40.55
C VAL A 85 -19.21 -7.38 40.01
N MET A 86 -20.02 -6.48 39.46
CA MET A 86 -19.55 -5.17 38.96
C MET A 86 -19.81 -4.10 40.01
N THR A 87 -18.75 -3.41 40.43
CA THR A 87 -18.83 -2.32 41.41
C THR A 87 -18.45 -1.01 40.76
N PRO A 88 -19.22 0.08 40.89
CA PRO A 88 -20.42 0.25 41.70
C PRO A 88 -21.69 -0.31 41.06
N SER A 89 -21.78 -0.37 39.74
CA SER A 89 -22.91 -0.94 38.98
C SER A 89 -22.47 -1.35 37.57
N PRO A 90 -23.16 -2.32 36.94
CA PRO A 90 -22.86 -2.71 35.54
C PRO A 90 -22.89 -1.55 34.56
N LYS A 91 -23.83 -0.60 34.72
CA LYS A 91 -23.93 0.57 33.88
C LYS A 91 -22.73 1.47 34.03
N ALA A 92 -22.32 1.79 35.25
CA ALA A 92 -21.16 2.68 35.46
C ALA A 92 -19.84 2.06 34.96
N VAL A 93 -19.72 0.73 35.00
CA VAL A 93 -18.56 0.03 34.42
C VAL A 93 -18.57 0.11 32.89
N LEU A 94 -19.74 -0.08 32.27
CA LEU A 94 -19.88 0.04 30.80
C LEU A 94 -19.64 1.46 30.32
N ASP A 95 -20.17 2.46 31.00
CA ASP A 95 -19.99 3.87 30.65
C ASP A 95 -18.49 4.29 30.62
N ASN A 96 -17.66 3.62 31.42
CA ASN A 96 -16.21 3.85 31.41
C ASN A 96 -15.45 3.01 30.37
N ILE A 97 -15.92 1.79 30.06
CA ILE A 97 -15.21 0.88 29.15
C ILE A 97 -15.53 1.18 27.68
N VAL A 98 -16.76 1.60 27.37
CA VAL A 98 -17.20 1.83 25.99
C VAL A 98 -16.34 2.87 25.26
N PRO A 99 -15.98 4.02 25.84
CA PRO A 99 -15.08 4.98 25.17
C PRO A 99 -13.72 4.38 24.85
N ASP A 100 -13.12 3.63 25.76
CA ASP A 100 -11.81 2.98 25.53
C ASP A 100 -11.89 1.90 24.45
N PHE A 101 -12.99 1.15 24.43
CA PHE A 101 -13.26 0.15 23.39
C PHE A 101 -13.37 0.78 21.99
N VAL A 102 -14.16 1.86 21.87
CA VAL A 102 -14.31 2.61 20.61
C VAL A 102 -12.97 3.20 20.17
N MET A 103 -12.23 3.80 21.09
CA MET A 103 -10.88 4.34 20.83
C MET A 103 -9.93 3.25 20.33
N GLY A 104 -9.98 2.06 20.93
CA GLY A 104 -9.17 0.92 20.50
C GLY A 104 -9.46 0.50 19.06
N TYR A 105 -10.74 0.47 18.66
CA TYR A 105 -11.12 0.19 17.27
C TYR A 105 -10.68 1.28 16.30
N VAL A 106 -10.88 2.54 16.65
CA VAL A 106 -10.44 3.67 15.82
C VAL A 106 -8.92 3.63 15.64
N TYR A 107 -8.18 3.42 16.71
CA TYR A 107 -6.72 3.30 16.65
C TYR A 107 -6.28 2.10 15.81
N GLY A 108 -6.88 0.93 16.03
CA GLY A 108 -6.62 -0.28 15.25
C GLY A 108 -6.83 -0.06 13.75
N ALA A 109 -7.95 0.56 13.37
CA ALA A 109 -8.26 0.85 11.98
C ALA A 109 -7.27 1.84 11.33
N LEU A 110 -6.83 2.85 12.09
CA LEU A 110 -5.81 3.80 11.61
C LEU A 110 -4.46 3.12 11.38
N VAL A 111 -4.03 2.28 12.32
CA VAL A 111 -2.77 1.52 12.21
C VAL A 111 -2.84 0.53 11.06
N GLU A 112 -3.94 -0.19 10.93
CA GLU A 112 -4.16 -1.19 9.88
C GLU A 112 -4.11 -0.56 8.49
N SER A 113 -4.82 0.56 8.29
CA SER A 113 -4.79 1.33 7.03
C SER A 113 -3.39 1.84 6.71
N PHE A 114 -2.68 2.35 7.71
CA PHE A 114 -1.30 2.83 7.54
C PHE A 114 -0.35 1.69 7.15
N CYS A 115 -0.42 0.57 7.84
CA CYS A 115 0.40 -0.61 7.53
C CYS A 115 0.11 -1.16 6.13
N SER A 116 -1.17 -1.23 5.76
CA SER A 116 -1.60 -1.66 4.42
C SER A 116 -1.05 -0.75 3.33
N GLU A 117 -1.09 0.56 3.53
CA GLU A 117 -0.52 1.54 2.59
C GLU A 117 1.00 1.38 2.46
N GLN A 118 1.73 1.27 3.57
CA GLN A 118 3.18 1.09 3.55
C GLN A 118 3.58 -0.23 2.87
N ASN A 119 2.84 -1.30 3.14
CA ASN A 119 3.08 -2.59 2.50
C ASN A 119 2.82 -2.53 0.98
N ALA A 120 1.72 -1.94 0.55
CA ALA A 120 1.43 -1.75 -0.87
C ALA A 120 2.50 -0.90 -1.57
N ARG A 121 2.98 0.15 -0.93
CA ARG A 121 4.08 0.98 -1.42
C ARG A 121 5.38 0.19 -1.55
N MET A 122 5.73 -0.61 -0.54
CA MET A 122 6.92 -1.47 -0.58
C MET A 122 6.86 -2.47 -1.74
N MET A 123 5.72 -3.13 -1.92
CA MET A 123 5.51 -4.08 -3.02
C MET A 123 5.60 -3.42 -4.39
N ALA A 124 5.03 -2.22 -4.53
CA ALA A 124 5.12 -1.45 -5.77
C ALA A 124 6.56 -1.03 -6.09
N MET A 125 7.32 -0.60 -5.08
CA MET A 125 8.74 -0.24 -5.25
C MET A 125 9.60 -1.46 -5.61
N GLU A 126 9.34 -2.61 -4.99
CA GLU A 126 10.04 -3.86 -5.30
C GLU A 126 9.76 -4.31 -6.75
N ALA A 127 8.51 -4.25 -7.19
CA ALA A 127 8.13 -4.54 -8.57
C ALA A 127 8.79 -3.56 -9.56
N ALA A 128 8.81 -2.27 -9.24
CA ALA A 128 9.48 -1.25 -10.05
C ALA A 128 10.99 -1.49 -10.15
N ASN A 129 11.66 -1.84 -9.05
CA ASN A 129 13.09 -2.15 -9.03
C ASN A 129 13.42 -3.40 -9.87
N LYS A 130 12.58 -4.43 -9.77
CA LYS A 130 12.72 -5.66 -10.57
C LYS A 130 12.55 -5.37 -12.07
N ASN A 131 11.55 -4.57 -12.43
CA ASN A 131 11.34 -4.16 -13.83
C ASN A 131 12.49 -3.29 -14.35
N ALA A 132 13.00 -2.35 -13.54
CA ALA A 132 14.15 -1.53 -13.90
C ALA A 132 15.40 -2.38 -14.14
N SER A 133 15.66 -3.37 -13.28
CA SER A 133 16.79 -4.29 -13.46
C SER A 133 16.69 -5.11 -14.74
N ALA A 134 15.50 -5.60 -15.08
CA ALA A 134 15.24 -6.30 -16.34
C ALA A 134 15.49 -5.38 -17.55
N MET A 135 15.00 -4.15 -17.49
CA MET A 135 15.20 -3.17 -18.56
C MET A 135 16.69 -2.80 -18.77
N ILE A 136 17.44 -2.64 -17.66
CA ILE A 136 18.90 -2.39 -17.74
C ILE A 136 19.61 -3.59 -18.38
N HIS A 137 19.22 -4.80 -18.08
CA HIS A 137 19.78 -6.00 -18.70
C HIS A 137 19.55 -6.01 -20.20
N ASP A 138 18.31 -5.77 -20.66
CA ASP A 138 17.94 -5.74 -22.07
C ASP A 138 18.67 -4.62 -22.81
N LEU A 139 18.74 -3.43 -22.23
CA LEU A 139 19.50 -2.31 -22.80
C LEU A 139 20.99 -2.61 -22.90
N SER A 140 21.58 -3.30 -21.93
CA SER A 140 22.99 -3.72 -21.97
C SER A 140 23.25 -4.69 -23.12
N ILE A 141 22.35 -5.64 -23.37
CA ILE A 141 22.44 -6.56 -24.52
C ILE A 141 22.37 -5.76 -25.83
N GLN A 142 21.41 -4.85 -25.97
CA GLN A 142 21.26 -4.02 -27.17
C GLN A 142 22.51 -3.13 -27.39
N TYR A 143 22.99 -2.50 -26.34
CA TYR A 143 24.21 -1.68 -26.40
C TYR A 143 25.42 -2.48 -26.90
N ASN A 144 25.65 -3.67 -26.33
CA ASN A 144 26.74 -4.52 -26.74
C ASN A 144 26.60 -4.97 -28.20
N ARG A 145 25.38 -5.28 -28.67
CA ARG A 145 25.09 -5.62 -30.07
C ARG A 145 25.42 -4.48 -31.01
N VAL A 146 24.98 -3.25 -30.69
CA VAL A 146 25.27 -2.06 -31.49
C VAL A 146 26.75 -1.76 -31.49
N ARG A 147 27.43 -1.81 -30.35
CA ARG A 147 28.87 -1.62 -30.22
C ARG A 147 29.66 -2.60 -31.10
N GLN A 148 29.30 -3.89 -31.09
CA GLN A 148 29.92 -4.91 -31.93
C GLN A 148 29.71 -4.64 -33.41
N ALA A 149 28.50 -4.21 -33.81
CA ALA A 149 28.17 -3.86 -35.17
C ALA A 149 29.01 -2.65 -35.68
N MET A 150 29.15 -1.62 -34.83
CA MET A 150 29.99 -0.46 -35.16
C MET A 150 31.46 -0.85 -35.34
N ILE A 151 32.02 -1.63 -34.40
CA ILE A 151 33.42 -2.12 -34.51
C ILE A 151 33.62 -2.93 -35.81
N THR A 152 32.65 -3.82 -36.12
CA THR A 152 32.70 -4.62 -37.33
C THR A 152 32.64 -3.75 -38.60
N GLN A 153 31.82 -2.71 -38.61
CA GLN A 153 31.73 -1.75 -39.71
C GLN A 153 33.04 -1.00 -39.89
N GLU A 154 33.62 -0.45 -38.82
CA GLU A 154 34.90 0.26 -38.88
C GLU A 154 36.03 -0.62 -39.43
N ILE A 155 36.14 -1.85 -38.96
CA ILE A 155 37.13 -2.81 -39.49
C ILE A 155 36.87 -3.09 -40.96
N THR A 156 35.62 -3.27 -41.37
CA THR A 156 35.26 -3.53 -42.77
C THR A 156 35.63 -2.34 -43.69
N GLU A 157 35.37 -1.13 -43.23
CA GLU A 157 35.76 0.12 -43.96
C GLU A 157 37.26 0.24 -44.12
N VAL A 158 38.04 -0.01 -43.06
CA VAL A 158 39.50 0.00 -43.12
C VAL A 158 40.04 -1.05 -44.10
N ILE A 159 39.50 -2.28 -44.03
CA ILE A 159 39.92 -3.36 -44.95
C ILE A 159 39.54 -3.02 -46.41
N ALA A 160 38.33 -2.46 -46.66
CA ALA A 160 37.90 -2.06 -47.99
C ALA A 160 38.79 -0.96 -48.53
N GLY A 161 39.12 0.05 -47.71
CA GLY A 161 40.05 1.12 -48.07
C GLY A 161 41.47 0.61 -48.44
N ALA A 162 41.99 -0.32 -47.61
CA ALA A 162 43.32 -0.94 -47.89
C ALA A 162 43.32 -1.77 -49.17
N LYS A 163 42.24 -2.53 -49.44
CA LYS A 163 42.07 -3.27 -50.70
C LYS A 163 42.01 -2.33 -51.93
N ALA A 164 41.24 -1.22 -51.84
CA ALA A 164 41.13 -0.23 -52.90
C ALA A 164 42.50 0.43 -53.22
N GLN A 165 43.29 0.76 -52.20
CA GLN A 165 44.62 1.31 -52.40
C GLN A 165 45.58 0.29 -53.05
N LYS A 166 45.56 -0.96 -52.64
CA LYS A 166 46.36 -2.02 -53.27
C LYS A 166 46.00 -2.18 -54.75
N LYS A 167 44.70 -2.14 -55.10
CA LYS A 167 44.20 -2.27 -56.46
C LYS A 167 44.66 -1.06 -57.33
N LYS A 168 44.60 0.15 -56.81
CA LYS A 168 45.12 1.36 -57.47
C LYS A 168 46.64 1.30 -57.69
N LYS A 169 47.41 0.85 -56.71
CA LYS A 169 48.87 0.67 -56.84
C LYS A 169 49.26 -0.39 -57.88
N LYS A 170 48.50 -1.47 -58.00
CA LYS A 170 48.71 -2.52 -58.99
C LYS A 170 48.38 -2.02 -60.41
N ALA A 171 47.25 -1.37 -60.61
CA ALA A 171 46.89 -0.78 -61.88
C ALA A 171 47.93 0.32 -62.38
N ARG A 172 48.43 1.11 -61.42
CA ARG A 172 49.45 2.13 -61.75
C ARG A 172 50.80 1.49 -62.13
N LYS A 173 51.18 0.35 -61.59
CA LYS A 173 52.40 -0.38 -62.01
C LYS A 173 52.24 -1.04 -63.38
N GLU A 174 51.06 -1.53 -63.72
CA GLU A 174 50.76 -2.12 -65.02
C GLU A 174 50.81 -1.09 -66.15
N VAL A 175 50.38 0.17 -65.88
CA VAL A 175 50.44 1.26 -66.82
C VAL A 175 51.87 1.80 -67.02
N LEU A 176 52.76 1.68 -66.08
CA LEU A 176 54.16 2.10 -66.15
C LEU A 176 55.07 1.05 -66.80
N ASN A 177 54.67 -0.18 -66.98
CA ASN A 177 55.45 -1.27 -67.55
C ASN A 177 55.05 -1.58 -69.01
N ASN A 178 54.07 -0.84 -69.56
CA ASN A 178 53.72 -0.82 -70.98
C ASN A 178 54.15 0.52 -71.63
#